data_b9e7cda6c5b314a651ef51fdbbf8a950
#
_entry.id   b9e7cda6c5b314a651ef51fdbbf8a950
#
_cell.length_a   1.000
_cell.length_b   1.000
_cell.length_c   1.000
_cell.angle_alpha   90.00
_cell.angle_beta   90.00
_cell.angle_gamma   90.00
#
_symmetry.space_group_name_H-M   'P 1'
#
loop_
_entity.id
_entity.type
_entity.pdbx_description
1 polymer ?
#
loop_
_entity_poly.entity_id
_entity_poly.type
_entity_poly.pdbx_seq_one_letter_code
_entity_poly.pdbx_strand_id
1 'polypeptide(L)'
;ASDKDGVTERGFRGIGRLGGLAYAEKVQFVTSAVGDSVKTIMTCDCVRMQQLLQKSNNETSDIMETFKAISAFEEQPEESEKHYFEVRLIGVPKESGLLDENNAIRYLAETAPIDFDSQQFVQARKIREHFAEKGFPITCYKILRGARRKPIYKLYSRSMSTGKQERTKTKDYVRDVEF
;
A
#
# COMPACT_ATOMS: atom_id res chain seq x y z
N ALA A 1 -11.35 -12.90 10.06
CA ALA A 1 -9.93 -13.01 9.69
C ALA A 1 -9.57 -14.48 9.76
N SER A 2 -9.16 -15.08 8.65
CA SER A 2 -8.67 -16.46 8.65
C SER A 2 -7.16 -16.39 8.91
N ASP A 3 -6.77 -16.95 10.04
CA ASP A 3 -5.38 -17.18 10.38
C ASP A 3 -4.91 -18.38 9.55
N LYS A 4 -4.18 -18.15 8.49
CA LYS A 4 -3.48 -19.20 7.74
C LYS A 4 -1.99 -18.97 7.96
N ASP A 5 -1.35 -19.93 8.59
CA ASP A 5 0.11 -20.05 8.72
C ASP A 5 0.82 -18.96 9.54
N GLY A 6 0.19 -18.41 10.58
CA GLY A 6 0.83 -17.44 11.48
C GLY A 6 1.13 -16.08 10.87
N VAL A 7 0.63 -15.81 9.65
CA VAL A 7 0.70 -14.50 9.02
C VAL A 7 -0.56 -13.72 9.36
N THR A 8 -0.41 -12.69 10.19
CA THR A 8 -1.52 -11.80 10.52
C THR A 8 -1.95 -11.06 9.26
N GLU A 9 -3.13 -11.40 8.73
CA GLU A 9 -3.71 -10.69 7.59
C GLU A 9 -3.98 -9.24 7.97
N ARG A 10 -3.39 -8.32 7.21
CA ARG A 10 -3.61 -6.89 7.37
C ARG A 10 -4.72 -6.43 6.45
N GLY A 11 -5.79 -5.98 7.01
CA GLY A 11 -6.88 -5.36 6.28
C GLY A 11 -8.23 -5.99 6.60
N PHE A 12 -9.20 -5.11 6.82
CA PHE A 12 -10.58 -5.49 7.07
C PHE A 12 -11.33 -5.52 5.73
N ARG A 13 -11.89 -6.67 5.35
CA ARG A 13 -12.74 -6.87 4.15
C ARG A 13 -12.05 -6.79 2.78
N GLY A 14 -10.73 -6.65 2.69
CA GLY A 14 -10.03 -6.66 1.38
C GLY A 14 -10.35 -5.49 0.42
N ILE A 15 -11.18 -4.52 0.81
CA ILE A 15 -11.69 -3.43 -0.04
C ILE A 15 -10.57 -2.51 -0.54
N GLY A 16 -9.50 -2.34 0.23
CA GLY A 16 -8.38 -1.47 -0.14
C GLY A 16 -7.71 -1.87 -1.46
N ARG A 17 -7.75 -3.15 -1.83
CA ARG A 17 -7.21 -3.64 -3.10
C ARG A 17 -7.99 -3.14 -4.32
N LEU A 18 -9.26 -2.82 -4.14
CA LEU A 18 -10.15 -2.35 -5.21
C LEU A 18 -10.04 -0.85 -5.46
N GLY A 19 -9.35 -0.09 -4.59
CA GLY A 19 -9.18 1.36 -4.74
C GLY A 19 -8.58 1.77 -6.08
N GLY A 20 -7.72 0.93 -6.66
CA GLY A 20 -7.12 1.19 -7.98
C GLY A 20 -8.11 1.24 -9.13
N LEU A 21 -9.30 0.62 -9.01
CA LEU A 21 -10.32 0.57 -10.07
C LEU A 21 -10.88 1.96 -10.43
N ALA A 22 -10.78 2.93 -9.52
CA ALA A 22 -11.26 4.29 -9.75
C ALA A 22 -10.24 5.18 -10.48
N TYR A 23 -8.97 4.76 -10.56
CA TYR A 23 -7.87 5.62 -10.99
C TYR A 23 -7.11 5.12 -12.21
N ALA A 24 -7.49 4.01 -12.79
CA ALA A 24 -6.81 3.42 -13.93
C ALA A 24 -7.79 2.96 -15.00
N GLU A 25 -7.34 2.80 -16.23
CA GLU A 25 -8.13 2.17 -17.30
C GLU A 25 -8.26 0.66 -17.07
N LYS A 26 -7.19 0.03 -16.55
CA LYS A 26 -7.16 -1.40 -16.18
C LYS A 26 -6.40 -1.57 -14.88
N VAL A 27 -6.83 -2.54 -14.08
CA VAL A 27 -6.10 -3.02 -12.91
C VAL A 27 -5.77 -4.48 -13.12
N GLN A 28 -4.49 -4.83 -12.90
CA GLN A 28 -4.04 -6.22 -12.91
C GLN A 28 -3.62 -6.62 -11.50
N PHE A 29 -4.09 -7.78 -11.07
CA PHE A 29 -3.61 -8.48 -9.88
C PHE A 29 -2.78 -9.66 -10.34
N VAL A 30 -1.50 -9.64 -9.99
CA VAL A 30 -0.55 -10.71 -10.34
C VAL A 30 -0.14 -11.42 -9.08
N THR A 31 -0.28 -12.74 -9.06
CA THR A 31 0.10 -13.55 -7.90
C THR A 31 0.95 -14.74 -8.32
N SER A 32 1.96 -15.03 -7.52
CA SER A 32 2.82 -16.21 -7.64
C SER A 32 2.99 -16.81 -6.26
N ALA A 33 2.87 -18.12 -6.15
CA ALA A 33 3.07 -18.86 -4.90
C ALA A 33 4.31 -19.77 -5.01
N VAL A 34 4.99 -19.99 -3.87
CA VAL A 34 6.12 -20.91 -3.82
C VAL A 34 5.66 -22.32 -4.20
N GLY A 35 6.37 -22.95 -5.10
CA GLY A 35 6.07 -24.29 -5.62
C GLY A 35 5.25 -24.28 -6.92
N ASP A 36 4.65 -23.17 -7.29
CA ASP A 36 3.94 -23.04 -8.56
C ASP A 36 4.90 -22.66 -9.69
N SER A 37 4.75 -23.30 -10.84
CA SER A 37 5.52 -22.98 -12.06
C SER A 37 4.87 -21.90 -12.91
N VAL A 38 3.75 -21.35 -12.45
CA VAL A 38 2.96 -20.30 -13.13
C VAL A 38 2.59 -19.19 -12.17
N LYS A 39 2.44 -17.99 -12.73
CA LYS A 39 1.77 -16.86 -12.06
C LYS A 39 0.39 -16.68 -12.67
N THR A 40 -0.57 -16.29 -11.87
CA THR A 40 -1.91 -15.94 -12.31
C THR A 40 -2.03 -14.43 -12.42
N ILE A 41 -2.57 -13.95 -13.53
CA ILE A 41 -2.85 -12.55 -13.81
C ILE A 41 -4.35 -12.39 -13.97
N MET A 42 -4.98 -11.66 -13.07
CA MET A 42 -6.37 -11.23 -13.19
C MET A 42 -6.39 -9.78 -13.66
N THR A 43 -6.99 -9.52 -14.80
CA THR A 43 -7.15 -8.17 -15.36
C THR A 43 -8.59 -7.70 -15.21
N CYS A 44 -8.80 -6.53 -14.63
CA CYS A 44 -10.09 -5.85 -14.54
C CYS A 44 -10.11 -4.65 -15.51
N ASP A 45 -11.12 -4.59 -16.38
CA ASP A 45 -11.37 -3.46 -17.27
C ASP A 45 -12.23 -2.41 -16.55
N CYS A 46 -11.59 -1.34 -16.09
CA CYS A 46 -12.23 -0.30 -15.29
C CYS A 46 -13.11 0.63 -16.15
N VAL A 47 -12.76 0.81 -17.41
CA VAL A 47 -13.56 1.61 -18.35
C VAL A 47 -14.89 0.91 -18.61
N ARG A 48 -14.86 -0.39 -18.89
CA ARG A 48 -16.07 -1.19 -19.07
C ARG A 48 -16.92 -1.23 -17.80
N MET A 49 -16.29 -1.34 -16.64
CA MET A 49 -16.97 -1.27 -15.35
C MET A 49 -17.78 0.03 -15.21
N GLN A 50 -17.15 1.19 -15.47
CA GLN A 50 -17.82 2.48 -15.41
C GLN A 50 -19.01 2.57 -16.39
N GLN A 51 -18.84 2.05 -17.61
CA GLN A 51 -19.92 2.02 -18.59
C GLN A 51 -21.12 1.16 -18.15
N LEU A 52 -20.86 0.01 -17.53
CA LEU A 52 -21.89 -0.87 -17.00
C LEU A 52 -22.64 -0.21 -15.83
N LEU A 53 -21.91 0.42 -14.91
CA LEU A 53 -22.51 1.12 -13.77
C LEU A 53 -23.36 2.32 -14.20
N GLN A 54 -22.97 3.05 -15.26
CA GLN A 54 -23.76 4.16 -15.79
C GLN A 54 -25.05 3.70 -16.46
N LYS A 55 -25.07 2.53 -17.10
CA LYS A 55 -26.26 1.96 -17.74
C LYS A 55 -27.24 1.35 -16.73
N SER A 56 -26.77 0.95 -15.57
CA SER A 56 -27.54 0.23 -14.55
C SER A 56 -28.45 1.13 -13.69
N ASN A 57 -28.78 2.34 -14.10
CA ASN A 57 -29.55 3.27 -13.27
C ASN A 57 -30.97 2.80 -12.84
N ASN A 58 -31.46 1.64 -13.30
CA ASN A 58 -32.79 1.14 -12.94
C ASN A 58 -32.91 -0.39 -12.76
N GLU A 59 -31.83 -1.16 -12.88
CA GLU A 59 -31.92 -2.61 -12.70
C GLU A 59 -30.85 -3.06 -11.71
N THR A 60 -31.22 -3.91 -10.75
CA THR A 60 -30.33 -4.62 -9.84
C THR A 60 -29.44 -5.56 -10.66
N SER A 61 -28.39 -5.05 -11.30
CA SER A 61 -27.40 -5.91 -11.94
C SER A 61 -26.67 -6.71 -10.87
N ASP A 62 -26.61 -8.02 -11.08
CA ASP A 62 -25.85 -8.91 -10.21
C ASP A 62 -24.36 -8.49 -10.23
N ILE A 63 -23.83 -8.17 -9.06
CA ILE A 63 -22.43 -7.80 -8.87
C ILE A 63 -21.50 -8.88 -9.45
N MET A 64 -21.87 -10.15 -9.31
CA MET A 64 -21.09 -11.27 -9.83
C MET A 64 -21.05 -11.32 -11.36
N GLU A 65 -22.17 -11.01 -12.02
CA GLU A 65 -22.22 -10.92 -13.48
C GLU A 65 -21.40 -9.74 -13.99
N THR A 66 -21.51 -8.59 -13.35
CA THR A 66 -20.70 -7.41 -13.66
C THR A 66 -19.22 -7.74 -13.52
N PHE A 67 -18.83 -8.38 -12.42
CA PHE A 67 -17.43 -8.72 -12.18
C PHE A 67 -16.89 -9.71 -13.23
N LYS A 68 -17.66 -10.73 -13.60
CA LYS A 68 -17.30 -11.66 -14.68
C LYS A 68 -17.15 -10.96 -16.02
N ALA A 69 -18.01 -9.96 -16.31
CA ALA A 69 -17.97 -9.24 -17.57
C ALA A 69 -16.77 -8.31 -17.74
N ILE A 70 -16.14 -7.87 -16.64
CA ILE A 70 -15.00 -6.95 -16.65
C ILE A 70 -13.66 -7.63 -16.35
N SER A 71 -13.68 -8.88 -15.85
CA SER A 71 -12.47 -9.59 -15.45
C SER A 71 -12.04 -10.65 -16.46
N ALA A 72 -10.75 -10.77 -16.66
CA ALA A 72 -10.11 -11.84 -17.45
C ALA A 72 -8.96 -12.44 -16.64
N PHE A 73 -8.76 -13.74 -16.78
CA PHE A 73 -7.68 -14.48 -16.13
C PHE A 73 -6.73 -15.04 -17.17
N GLU A 74 -5.45 -14.97 -16.88
CA GLU A 74 -4.36 -15.49 -17.70
C GLU A 74 -3.31 -16.14 -16.78
N GLU A 75 -2.73 -17.26 -17.22
CA GLU A 75 -1.60 -17.87 -16.56
C GLU A 75 -0.35 -17.70 -17.44
N GLN A 76 0.78 -17.38 -16.81
CA GLN A 76 2.06 -17.24 -17.48
C GLN A 76 3.13 -18.01 -16.70
N PRO A 77 4.15 -18.61 -17.40
CA PRO A 77 5.25 -19.27 -16.71
C PRO A 77 5.95 -18.34 -15.72
N GLU A 78 6.32 -18.89 -14.56
CA GLU A 78 7.08 -18.21 -13.52
C GLU A 78 8.03 -19.17 -12.82
N GLU A 79 9.11 -18.67 -12.23
CA GLU A 79 10.03 -19.46 -11.44
C GLU A 79 9.36 -19.92 -10.13
N SER A 80 9.45 -21.22 -9.82
CA SER A 80 8.74 -21.83 -8.68
C SER A 80 9.17 -21.33 -7.30
N GLU A 81 10.31 -20.64 -7.21
CA GLU A 81 10.79 -20.05 -5.96
C GLU A 81 10.21 -18.66 -5.68
N LYS A 82 9.54 -18.05 -6.67
CA LYS A 82 8.96 -16.72 -6.50
C LYS A 82 7.67 -16.77 -5.73
N HIS A 83 7.56 -15.83 -4.80
CA HIS A 83 6.36 -15.61 -4.01
C HIS A 83 6.09 -14.10 -3.90
N TYR A 84 5.04 -13.63 -4.57
CA TYR A 84 4.67 -12.23 -4.53
C TYR A 84 3.20 -12.00 -4.90
N PHE A 85 2.72 -10.85 -4.48
CA PHE A 85 1.47 -10.27 -4.95
C PHE A 85 1.76 -8.86 -5.47
N GLU A 86 1.37 -8.59 -6.70
CA GLU A 86 1.59 -7.32 -7.38
C GLU A 86 0.25 -6.74 -7.86
N VAL A 87 0.06 -5.45 -7.69
CA VAL A 87 -1.06 -4.70 -8.27
C VAL A 87 -0.50 -3.72 -9.29
N ARG A 88 -0.95 -3.83 -10.53
CA ARG A 88 -0.56 -2.94 -11.63
C ARG A 88 -1.72 -2.04 -12.00
N LEU A 89 -1.51 -0.74 -11.99
CA LEU A 89 -2.44 0.25 -12.50
C LEU A 89 -1.97 0.66 -13.91
N ILE A 90 -2.81 0.43 -14.92
CA ILE A 90 -2.50 0.69 -16.32
C ILE A 90 -3.41 1.79 -16.83
N GLY A 91 -2.85 2.78 -17.56
CA GLY A 91 -3.61 3.90 -18.06
C GLY A 91 -4.03 4.88 -16.96
N VAL A 92 -3.15 5.12 -15.97
CA VAL A 92 -3.39 6.13 -14.92
C VAL A 92 -3.30 7.53 -15.52
N PRO A 93 -4.36 8.36 -15.41
CA PRO A 93 -4.31 9.75 -15.89
C PRO A 93 -3.25 10.57 -15.16
N LYS A 94 -2.54 11.44 -15.89
CA LYS A 94 -1.50 12.30 -15.31
C LYS A 94 -2.08 13.26 -14.26
N GLU A 95 -3.31 13.66 -14.44
CA GLU A 95 -4.06 14.59 -13.57
C GLU A 95 -4.46 13.98 -12.25
N SER A 96 -4.39 12.65 -12.11
CA SER A 96 -4.77 11.93 -10.88
C SER A 96 -3.84 12.23 -9.70
N GLY A 97 -2.63 12.76 -9.95
CA GLY A 97 -1.60 12.95 -8.93
C GLY A 97 -0.92 11.65 -8.44
N LEU A 98 -1.41 10.48 -8.85
CA LEU A 98 -0.82 9.18 -8.45
C LEU A 98 0.55 8.93 -9.07
N LEU A 99 0.86 9.59 -10.21
CA LEU A 99 2.15 9.49 -10.87
C LEU A 99 3.19 10.47 -10.31
N ASP A 100 2.81 11.33 -9.37
CA ASP A 100 3.73 12.23 -8.67
C ASP A 100 4.42 11.48 -7.52
N GLU A 101 5.71 11.22 -7.70
CA GLU A 101 6.54 10.49 -6.73
C GLU A 101 6.56 11.18 -5.35
N ASN A 102 6.62 12.52 -5.32
CA ASN A 102 6.70 13.26 -4.06
C ASN A 102 5.38 13.17 -3.28
N ASN A 103 4.25 13.26 -3.98
CA ASN A 103 2.93 13.08 -3.35
C ASN A 103 2.76 11.66 -2.83
N ALA A 104 3.18 10.65 -3.58
CA ALA A 104 3.13 9.26 -3.15
C ALA A 104 4.01 9.00 -1.92
N ILE A 105 5.25 9.52 -1.91
CA ILE A 105 6.16 9.44 -0.76
C ILE A 105 5.52 10.07 0.47
N ARG A 106 5.01 11.31 0.34
CA ARG A 106 4.41 12.02 1.45
C ARG A 106 3.20 11.28 2.01
N TYR A 107 2.30 10.85 1.16
CA TYR A 107 1.12 10.10 1.56
C TYR A 107 1.48 8.81 2.31
N LEU A 108 2.40 8.02 1.78
CA LEU A 108 2.85 6.78 2.43
C LEU A 108 3.59 7.08 3.75
N ALA A 109 4.40 8.13 3.80
CA ALA A 109 5.10 8.53 5.01
C ALA A 109 4.15 8.99 6.14
N GLU A 110 2.99 9.56 5.80
CA GLU A 110 1.97 9.98 6.75
C GLU A 110 1.07 8.82 7.22
N THR A 111 0.64 7.95 6.29
CA THR A 111 -0.44 6.99 6.54
C THR A 111 0.02 5.55 6.76
N ALA A 112 1.13 5.13 6.12
CA ALA A 112 1.56 3.73 6.18
C ALA A 112 2.22 3.38 7.52
N PRO A 113 2.12 2.12 7.99
CA PRO A 113 2.78 1.62 9.20
C PRO A 113 4.26 1.31 8.92
N ILE A 114 5.03 2.34 8.58
CA ILE A 114 6.44 2.27 8.26
C ILE A 114 7.30 2.80 9.40
N ASP A 115 8.57 2.43 9.35
CA ASP A 115 9.56 2.82 10.36
C ASP A 115 10.03 4.28 10.20
N PHE A 116 10.60 4.82 11.26
CA PHE A 116 11.33 6.07 11.22
C PHE A 116 12.78 5.84 10.75
N ASP A 117 13.35 6.87 10.13
CA ASP A 117 14.78 6.84 9.79
C ASP A 117 15.62 6.85 11.07
N SER A 118 16.26 5.72 11.38
CA SER A 118 17.07 5.55 12.58
C SER A 118 18.34 6.40 12.58
N GLN A 119 18.76 6.94 11.43
CA GLN A 119 19.91 7.85 11.36
C GLN A 119 19.52 9.29 11.71
N GLN A 120 18.27 9.65 11.48
CA GLN A 120 17.79 11.02 11.69
C GLN A 120 16.94 11.18 12.95
N PHE A 121 16.19 10.14 13.33
CA PHE A 121 15.30 10.17 14.48
C PHE A 121 15.81 9.28 15.62
N VAL A 122 16.27 9.91 16.70
CA VAL A 122 16.95 9.23 17.82
C VAL A 122 16.08 8.17 18.51
N GLN A 123 14.77 8.38 18.55
CA GLN A 123 13.83 7.46 19.22
C GLN A 123 13.34 6.30 18.31
N ALA A 124 13.76 6.26 17.05
CA ALA A 124 13.30 5.24 16.08
C ALA A 124 13.44 3.82 16.62
N ARG A 125 14.60 3.51 17.27
CA ARG A 125 14.84 2.18 17.83
C ARG A 125 13.86 1.82 18.95
N LYS A 126 13.62 2.74 19.88
CA LYS A 126 12.70 2.51 21.00
C LYS A 126 11.27 2.28 20.52
N ILE A 127 10.83 3.06 19.52
CA ILE A 127 9.51 2.89 18.92
C ILE A 127 9.39 1.52 18.24
N ARG A 128 10.41 1.11 17.51
CA ARG A 128 10.43 -0.21 16.85
C ARG A 128 10.37 -1.35 17.86
N GLU A 129 11.18 -1.26 18.94
CA GLU A 129 11.19 -2.24 20.03
C GLU A 129 9.80 -2.32 20.67
N HIS A 130 9.19 -1.17 20.98
CA HIS A 130 7.85 -1.09 21.58
C HIS A 130 6.77 -1.72 20.67
N PHE A 131 6.78 -1.42 19.38
CA PHE A 131 5.83 -2.03 18.43
C PHE A 131 6.04 -3.54 18.30
N ALA A 132 7.30 -4.01 18.30
CA ALA A 132 7.61 -5.42 18.28
C ALA A 132 7.07 -6.15 19.53
N GLU A 133 7.25 -5.56 20.72
CA GLU A 133 6.72 -6.08 21.99
C GLU A 133 5.18 -6.19 21.99
N LYS A 134 4.51 -5.24 21.35
CA LYS A 134 3.04 -5.21 21.21
C LYS A 134 2.52 -6.05 20.04
N GLY A 135 3.40 -6.72 19.29
CA GLY A 135 3.02 -7.52 18.12
C GLY A 135 2.59 -6.71 16.90
N PHE A 136 2.89 -5.41 16.86
CA PHE A 136 2.60 -4.57 15.69
C PHE A 136 3.74 -4.67 14.66
N PRO A 137 3.49 -5.26 13.49
CA PRO A 137 4.51 -5.39 12.47
C PRO A 137 4.76 -4.05 11.76
N ILE A 138 6.03 -3.68 11.63
CA ILE A 138 6.47 -2.53 10.85
C ILE A 138 6.84 -3.01 9.44
N THR A 139 6.33 -2.34 8.42
CA THR A 139 6.56 -2.69 7.02
C THR A 139 7.54 -1.71 6.37
N CYS A 140 8.44 -2.24 5.54
CA CYS A 140 9.32 -1.42 4.73
C CYS A 140 8.69 -1.16 3.36
N TYR A 141 8.45 0.11 3.02
CA TYR A 141 8.04 0.52 1.68
C TYR A 141 9.21 1.15 0.94
N LYS A 142 9.31 0.88 -0.35
CA LYS A 142 10.32 1.47 -1.23
C LYS A 142 9.64 1.98 -2.48
N ILE A 143 10.00 3.18 -2.92
CA ILE A 143 9.66 3.64 -4.25
C ILE A 143 10.79 3.23 -5.21
N LEU A 144 10.39 2.60 -6.30
CA LEU A 144 11.27 2.17 -7.38
C LEU A 144 11.04 3.08 -8.60
N ARG A 145 12.10 3.72 -9.07
CA ARG A 145 12.09 4.45 -10.33
C ARG A 145 13.30 3.99 -11.15
N GLY A 146 13.05 3.13 -12.12
CA GLY A 146 14.13 2.42 -12.81
C GLY A 146 14.95 1.58 -11.85
N ALA A 147 16.28 1.72 -11.87
CA ALA A 147 17.19 1.02 -10.96
C ALA A 147 17.29 1.61 -9.54
N ARG A 148 16.72 2.81 -9.32
CA ARG A 148 16.78 3.48 -8.00
C ARG A 148 15.74 2.91 -7.06
N ARG A 149 16.18 2.52 -5.85
CA ARG A 149 15.33 2.04 -4.76
C ARG A 149 15.47 2.98 -3.59
N LYS A 150 14.45 3.79 -3.33
CA LYS A 150 14.45 4.75 -2.22
C LYS A 150 13.49 4.27 -1.14
N PRO A 151 13.96 3.99 0.10
CA PRO A 151 13.08 3.67 1.21
C PRO A 151 12.26 4.89 1.61
N ILE A 152 11.04 4.63 2.10
CA ILE A 152 10.15 5.66 2.63
C ILE A 152 10.13 5.49 4.15
N TYR A 153 10.30 6.60 4.86
CA TYR A 153 10.29 6.65 6.31
C TYR A 153 9.12 7.49 6.82
N LYS A 154 8.68 7.22 8.04
CA LYS A 154 7.65 7.97 8.74
C LYS A 154 8.08 9.41 8.93
N LEU A 155 7.19 10.34 8.63
CA LEU A 155 7.40 11.74 8.91
C LEU A 155 7.32 12.01 10.42
N TYR A 156 8.15 12.90 10.90
CA TYR A 156 8.11 13.40 12.26
C TYR A 156 8.42 14.89 12.27
N SER A 157 7.87 15.60 13.25
CA SER A 157 8.15 17.01 13.46
C SER A 157 9.01 17.20 14.70
N ARG A 158 10.00 18.07 14.61
CA ARG A 158 10.81 18.52 15.74
C ARG A 158 10.30 19.90 16.14
N SER A 159 9.80 20.03 17.35
CA SER A 159 9.55 21.36 17.90
C SER A 159 10.84 21.93 18.48
N MET A 160 11.28 23.04 17.94
CA MET A 160 12.41 23.81 18.49
C MET A 160 11.85 24.97 19.30
N SER A 161 12.09 25.03 20.60
CA SER A 161 11.81 26.24 21.36
C SER A 161 13.02 27.18 21.25
N THR A 162 12.86 28.27 20.54
CA THR A 162 13.83 29.37 20.51
C THR A 162 13.56 30.30 21.67
N GLY A 163 14.05 29.98 22.86
CA GLY A 163 14.21 30.99 23.92
C GLY A 163 15.40 31.87 23.58
N LYS A 164 15.28 33.18 23.80
CA LYS A 164 16.42 34.10 23.73
C LYS A 164 17.53 33.55 24.63
N GLN A 165 18.64 33.11 24.03
CA GLN A 165 19.91 32.66 24.68
C GLN A 165 20.05 31.19 25.10
N GLU A 166 19.10 30.29 24.90
CA GLU A 166 19.35 28.87 25.16
C GLU A 166 19.54 28.08 23.87
N ARG A 167 20.54 27.19 23.87
CA ARG A 167 20.78 26.20 22.81
C ARG A 167 19.48 25.42 22.58
N THR A 168 19.02 25.40 21.37
CA THR A 168 17.83 24.67 20.92
C THR A 168 17.92 23.22 21.36
N LYS A 169 17.15 22.82 22.35
CA LYS A 169 16.98 21.42 22.73
C LYS A 169 15.80 20.87 21.97
N THR A 170 16.07 19.88 21.11
CA THR A 170 15.02 19.08 20.50
C THR A 170 14.49 18.12 21.54
N LYS A 171 13.20 18.18 21.86
CA LYS A 171 12.54 17.20 22.72
C LYS A 171 11.68 16.31 21.83
N ASP A 172 12.06 15.03 21.78
CA ASP A 172 11.24 13.99 21.14
C ASP A 172 10.38 13.34 22.24
N TYR A 173 9.06 13.28 22.02
CA TYR A 173 8.13 12.64 22.95
C TYR A 173 7.56 11.39 22.31
N VAL A 174 7.67 10.29 23.05
CA VAL A 174 6.89 9.07 22.79
C VAL A 174 5.90 8.97 23.96
N ARG A 175 4.62 8.94 23.66
CA ARG A 175 3.57 8.83 24.68
C ARG A 175 2.72 7.61 24.36
N ASP A 176 2.58 6.73 25.33
CA ASP A 176 1.57 5.67 25.28
C ASP A 176 0.19 6.31 25.37
N VAL A 177 -0.67 5.99 24.44
CA VAL A 177 -2.08 6.33 24.47
C VAL A 177 -2.81 5.03 24.75
N GLU A 178 -3.37 4.91 25.94
CA GLU A 178 -4.33 3.85 26.27
C GLU A 178 -5.65 4.19 25.57
N PHE A 179 -6.18 3.25 24.77
CA PHE A 179 -7.49 3.33 24.14
C PHE A 179 -8.51 2.50 24.91
#